data_3a885ac060d7a16660c0467556948b31
#
_entry.id   3a885ac060d7a16660c0467556948b31
#
_cell.length_a   1.000
_cell.length_b   1.000
_cell.length_c   1.000
_cell.angle_alpha   90.00
_cell.angle_beta   90.00
_cell.angle_gamma   90.00
#
_symmetry.space_group_name_H-M   'P 1'
#
loop_
_entity.id
_entity.type
_entity.pdbx_description
1 polymer ?
#
loop_
_entity_poly.entity_id
_entity_poly.type
_entity_poly.pdbx_seq_one_letter_code
_entity_poly.pdbx_strand_id
1 'polypeptide(L)'
;MPIIEAAAKENHASLVRDGVESEVVTRVPAVGGQVATLRTPNGTYTEVPIAKFGEHQAHNALAALCAAEVVIPVNGALDGDLVAEALSSVRIPGRIEQIRTSPTIILDGGHNVNAAESLRAAIEENYDFQQLVGVVAMMGDKQVEEYLGVLEPLLSHVIVTENSWRDRVMPAEDLKKIADRVFGPERVTCIPELPDAIQEAVNMVDADDELGVGYGHGVLVCGSFPTAGDARLMLEEKINPDLKKPKAERVFQEAVDPEPRKKQDEADVDFESDANPDFNINDFGSVGPDDSVLADADADEMDEAADANEPADAETASENETK
;
A
#
# COMPACT_ATOMS: atom_id res chain seq x y z
N MET A 1 -6.26 7.74 -18.48
CA MET A 1 -5.03 7.65 -19.30
C MET A 1 -4.92 8.75 -20.35
N PRO A 2 -5.91 9.08 -21.24
CA PRO A 2 -5.71 10.08 -22.30
C PRO A 2 -5.23 11.46 -21.83
N ILE A 3 -5.67 11.91 -20.66
CA ILE A 3 -5.26 13.21 -20.08
C ILE A 3 -3.78 13.20 -19.69
N ILE A 4 -3.32 12.11 -19.04
CA ILE A 4 -1.92 11.98 -18.62
C ILE A 4 -1.01 11.84 -19.84
N GLU A 5 -1.41 11.07 -20.83
CA GLU A 5 -0.67 10.91 -22.09
C GLU A 5 -0.54 12.22 -22.86
N ALA A 6 -1.63 13.02 -22.92
CA ALA A 6 -1.61 14.34 -23.54
C ALA A 6 -0.66 15.30 -22.78
N ALA A 7 -0.74 15.30 -21.43
CA ALA A 7 0.13 16.14 -20.62
C ALA A 7 1.61 15.72 -20.72
N ALA A 8 1.90 14.43 -20.73
CA ALA A 8 3.25 13.93 -20.92
C ALA A 8 3.83 14.35 -22.29
N LYS A 9 3.03 14.22 -23.36
CA LYS A 9 3.42 14.64 -24.69
C LYS A 9 3.64 16.15 -24.79
N GLU A 10 2.77 16.96 -24.19
CA GLU A 10 2.87 18.42 -24.16
C GLU A 10 4.15 18.88 -23.43
N ASN A 11 4.50 18.21 -22.34
CA ASN A 11 5.65 18.53 -21.51
C ASN A 11 6.93 17.76 -21.91
N HIS A 12 6.92 17.03 -23.01
CA HIS A 12 8.05 16.19 -23.48
C HIS A 12 8.55 15.23 -22.39
N ALA A 13 7.63 14.72 -21.57
CA ALA A 13 7.95 13.79 -20.48
C ALA A 13 7.82 12.33 -20.93
N SER A 14 8.74 11.49 -20.50
CA SER A 14 8.64 10.04 -20.68
C SER A 14 7.52 9.48 -19.81
N LEU A 15 6.78 8.52 -20.32
CA LEU A 15 5.69 7.87 -19.61
C LEU A 15 5.97 6.37 -19.48
N VAL A 16 5.97 5.88 -18.25
CA VAL A 16 6.04 4.45 -17.94
C VAL A 16 4.72 4.05 -17.30
N ARG A 17 4.00 3.11 -17.93
CA ARG A 17 2.67 2.68 -17.50
C ARG A 17 2.74 1.27 -16.94
N ASP A 18 2.12 1.10 -15.78
CA ASP A 18 1.93 -0.21 -15.20
C ASP A 18 0.97 -1.05 -16.08
N GLY A 19 1.33 -2.30 -16.32
CA GLY A 19 0.64 -3.18 -17.24
C GLY A 19 0.97 -2.97 -18.73
N VAL A 20 1.89 -2.04 -19.07
CA VAL A 20 2.33 -1.77 -20.46
C VAL A 20 3.86 -1.81 -20.53
N GLU A 21 4.53 -0.73 -20.11
CA GLU A 21 6.01 -0.66 -20.11
C GLU A 21 6.62 -1.28 -18.84
N SER A 22 5.85 -1.39 -17.75
CA SER A 22 6.25 -2.03 -16.49
C SER A 22 5.14 -2.94 -15.97
N GLU A 23 5.48 -3.93 -15.13
CA GLU A 23 4.51 -4.92 -14.66
C GLU A 23 4.95 -5.59 -13.34
N VAL A 24 3.99 -5.85 -12.46
CA VAL A 24 4.13 -6.83 -11.37
C VAL A 24 3.82 -8.21 -11.97
N VAL A 25 4.85 -8.95 -12.37
CA VAL A 25 4.70 -10.23 -13.09
C VAL A 25 4.16 -11.32 -12.19
N THR A 26 4.69 -11.41 -10.96
CA THR A 26 4.20 -12.34 -9.92
C THR A 26 4.25 -11.68 -8.56
N ARG A 27 3.36 -12.09 -7.68
CA ARG A 27 3.31 -11.66 -6.28
C ARG A 27 2.84 -12.80 -5.39
N VAL A 28 3.51 -12.99 -4.27
CA VAL A 28 3.15 -13.98 -3.25
C VAL A 28 3.25 -13.34 -1.87
N PRO A 29 2.22 -13.42 -1.02
CA PRO A 29 2.30 -13.00 0.37
C PRO A 29 3.41 -13.77 1.11
N ALA A 30 4.11 -13.07 2.01
CA ALA A 30 5.18 -13.63 2.81
C ALA A 30 5.16 -13.03 4.23
N VAL A 31 5.85 -13.67 5.16
CA VAL A 31 5.96 -13.16 6.54
C VAL A 31 6.62 -11.78 6.53
N GLY A 32 5.91 -10.79 7.07
CA GLY A 32 6.38 -9.41 7.14
C GLY A 32 6.21 -8.59 5.86
N GLY A 33 5.51 -9.13 4.84
CA GLY A 33 5.29 -8.44 3.59
C GLY A 33 4.90 -9.38 2.44
N GLN A 34 5.64 -9.29 1.33
CA GLN A 34 5.40 -10.09 0.12
C GLN A 34 6.68 -10.26 -0.69
N VAL A 35 6.70 -11.21 -1.60
CA VAL A 35 7.76 -11.39 -2.60
C VAL A 35 7.15 -11.20 -3.99
N ALA A 36 7.79 -10.40 -4.83
CA ALA A 36 7.30 -10.09 -6.16
C ALA A 36 8.40 -10.20 -7.24
N THR A 37 7.99 -10.51 -8.45
CA THR A 37 8.81 -10.32 -9.65
C THR A 37 8.34 -9.04 -10.33
N LEU A 38 9.24 -8.09 -10.50
CA LEU A 38 8.97 -6.75 -11.02
C LEU A 38 9.68 -6.57 -12.35
N ARG A 39 8.94 -6.22 -13.40
CA ARG A 39 9.49 -5.90 -14.72
C ARG A 39 9.42 -4.39 -14.94
N THR A 40 10.56 -3.79 -15.27
CA THR A 40 10.72 -2.40 -15.68
C THR A 40 11.14 -2.32 -17.14
N PRO A 41 11.16 -1.14 -17.77
CA PRO A 41 11.74 -0.98 -19.10
C PRO A 41 13.21 -1.43 -19.24
N ASN A 42 13.96 -1.42 -18.13
CA ASN A 42 15.40 -1.70 -18.15
C ASN A 42 15.74 -3.16 -17.74
N GLY A 43 14.81 -3.90 -17.15
CA GLY A 43 15.06 -5.28 -16.74
C GLY A 43 13.97 -5.92 -15.90
N THR A 44 14.24 -7.15 -15.47
CA THR A 44 13.35 -7.92 -14.61
C THR A 44 14.07 -8.26 -13.31
N TYR A 45 13.44 -7.95 -12.19
CA TYR A 45 13.89 -8.24 -10.83
C TYR A 45 13.05 -9.37 -10.27
N THR A 46 13.66 -10.54 -10.09
CA THR A 46 12.97 -11.76 -9.66
C THR A 46 13.02 -11.94 -8.16
N GLU A 47 11.92 -12.44 -7.57
CA GLU A 47 11.83 -12.79 -6.16
C GLU A 47 12.24 -11.67 -5.18
N VAL A 48 11.89 -10.43 -5.52
CA VAL A 48 12.21 -9.25 -4.71
C VAL A 48 11.35 -9.23 -3.45
N PRO A 49 11.94 -9.26 -2.23
CA PRO A 49 11.20 -9.09 -1.00
C PRO A 49 10.76 -7.64 -0.81
N ILE A 50 9.49 -7.43 -0.49
CA ILE A 50 8.90 -6.11 -0.24
C ILE A 50 8.32 -6.12 1.17
N ALA A 51 8.89 -5.32 2.09
CA ALA A 51 8.47 -5.26 3.50
C ALA A 51 7.17 -4.46 3.69
N LYS A 52 6.18 -4.68 2.83
CA LYS A 52 4.86 -4.05 2.85
C LYS A 52 3.78 -5.03 2.43
N PHE A 53 2.62 -4.94 3.10
CA PHE A 53 1.45 -5.76 2.83
C PHE A 53 0.56 -5.16 1.74
N GLY A 54 -0.12 -6.04 1.00
CA GLY A 54 -1.13 -5.69 0.02
C GLY A 54 -0.58 -5.48 -1.40
N GLU A 55 -1.39 -5.87 -2.38
CA GLU A 55 -1.05 -5.84 -3.80
C GLU A 55 -0.62 -4.44 -4.27
N HIS A 56 -1.35 -3.40 -3.84
CA HIS A 56 -1.04 -2.01 -4.18
C HIS A 56 0.38 -1.58 -3.80
N GLN A 57 1.00 -2.21 -2.79
CA GLN A 57 2.38 -1.90 -2.40
C GLN A 57 3.42 -2.53 -3.34
N ALA A 58 3.10 -3.64 -4.01
CA ALA A 58 3.94 -4.17 -5.07
C ALA A 58 3.95 -3.23 -6.29
N HIS A 59 2.80 -2.67 -6.66
CA HIS A 59 2.70 -1.66 -7.72
C HIS A 59 3.40 -0.34 -7.33
N ASN A 60 3.30 0.08 -6.07
CA ASN A 60 4.06 1.23 -5.57
C ASN A 60 5.58 0.99 -5.61
N ALA A 61 6.03 -0.22 -5.26
CA ALA A 61 7.44 -0.60 -5.36
C ALA A 61 7.93 -0.60 -6.81
N LEU A 62 7.12 -1.13 -7.74
CA LEU A 62 7.40 -1.07 -9.18
C LEU A 62 7.54 0.37 -9.68
N ALA A 63 6.60 1.26 -9.32
CA ALA A 63 6.66 2.66 -9.71
C ALA A 63 7.90 3.37 -9.14
N ALA A 64 8.23 3.10 -7.86
CA ALA A 64 9.44 3.64 -7.23
C ALA A 64 10.72 3.12 -7.90
N LEU A 65 10.75 1.85 -8.29
CA LEU A 65 11.87 1.24 -8.98
C LEU A 65 12.08 1.86 -10.37
N CYS A 66 11.00 2.01 -11.15
CA CYS A 66 11.06 2.71 -12.44
C CYS A 66 11.57 4.15 -12.30
N ALA A 67 11.14 4.87 -11.26
CA ALA A 67 11.64 6.23 -10.99
C ALA A 67 13.12 6.23 -10.59
N ALA A 68 13.55 5.27 -9.75
CA ALA A 68 14.94 5.13 -9.33
C ALA A 68 15.88 4.85 -10.49
N GLU A 69 15.48 4.00 -11.46
CA GLU A 69 16.24 3.71 -12.66
C GLU A 69 16.48 4.93 -13.55
N VAL A 70 15.59 5.93 -13.50
CA VAL A 70 15.74 7.19 -14.24
C VAL A 70 16.70 8.15 -13.52
N VAL A 71 16.65 8.18 -12.17
CA VAL A 71 17.41 9.16 -11.37
C VAL A 71 18.83 8.69 -11.07
N ILE A 72 19.01 7.39 -10.86
CA ILE A 72 20.32 6.81 -10.53
C ILE A 72 21.10 6.60 -11.83
N PRO A 73 22.30 7.19 -11.98
CA PRO A 73 23.08 7.12 -13.22
C PRO A 73 23.72 5.74 -13.39
N VAL A 74 22.96 4.77 -13.87
CA VAL A 74 23.42 3.43 -14.24
C VAL A 74 23.08 3.14 -15.70
N ASN A 75 23.89 2.34 -16.35
CA ASN A 75 23.60 1.87 -17.72
C ASN A 75 22.76 0.59 -17.61
N GLY A 76 21.43 0.72 -17.79
CA GLY A 76 20.49 -0.38 -17.75
C GLY A 76 19.81 -0.56 -16.39
N ALA A 77 19.52 -1.80 -16.03
CA ALA A 77 18.87 -2.13 -14.77
C ALA A 77 19.77 -1.87 -13.54
N LEU A 78 19.15 -1.54 -12.41
CA LEU A 78 19.85 -1.46 -11.11
C LEU A 78 20.34 -2.85 -10.67
N ASP A 79 21.29 -2.86 -9.73
CA ASP A 79 21.72 -4.09 -9.10
C ASP A 79 20.58 -4.76 -8.33
N GLY A 80 20.30 -6.03 -8.63
CA GLY A 80 19.16 -6.76 -8.06
C GLY A 80 19.26 -6.98 -6.57
N ASP A 81 20.47 -7.22 -6.03
CA ASP A 81 20.69 -7.43 -4.60
C ASP A 81 20.46 -6.11 -3.84
N LEU A 82 20.89 -4.99 -4.41
CA LEU A 82 20.64 -3.66 -3.84
C LEU A 82 19.16 -3.32 -3.82
N VAL A 83 18.42 -3.65 -4.90
CA VAL A 83 16.96 -3.46 -4.97
C VAL A 83 16.26 -4.33 -3.92
N ALA A 84 16.66 -5.59 -3.78
CA ALA A 84 16.09 -6.50 -2.78
C ALA A 84 16.37 -6.00 -1.35
N GLU A 85 17.57 -5.55 -1.04
CA GLU A 85 17.93 -4.97 0.26
C GLU A 85 17.08 -3.71 0.55
N ALA A 86 16.99 -2.79 -0.40
CA ALA A 86 16.23 -1.55 -0.23
C ALA A 86 14.74 -1.82 0.02
N LEU A 87 14.10 -2.66 -0.80
CA LEU A 87 12.65 -2.93 -0.69
C LEU A 87 12.31 -3.81 0.52
N SER A 88 13.22 -4.69 0.96
CA SER A 88 13.03 -5.48 2.19
C SER A 88 13.17 -4.66 3.47
N SER A 89 13.86 -3.53 3.41
CA SER A 89 14.10 -2.65 4.57
C SER A 89 13.18 -1.43 4.63
N VAL A 90 12.38 -1.18 3.57
CA VAL A 90 11.53 0.02 3.48
C VAL A 90 10.51 0.09 4.61
N ARG A 91 10.43 1.25 5.25
CA ARG A 91 9.43 1.55 6.28
C ARG A 91 8.62 2.76 5.86
N ILE A 92 7.30 2.59 5.78
CA ILE A 92 6.36 3.67 5.46
C ILE A 92 5.35 3.74 6.61
N PRO A 93 5.54 4.68 7.56
CA PRO A 93 4.63 4.81 8.70
C PRO A 93 3.18 5.03 8.26
N GLY A 94 2.24 4.41 8.97
CA GLY A 94 0.81 4.54 8.70
C GLY A 94 0.36 3.91 7.37
N ARG A 95 1.08 2.92 6.86
CA ARG A 95 0.66 2.08 5.72
C ARG A 95 0.67 0.62 6.13
N ILE A 96 -0.47 0.14 6.65
CA ILE A 96 -0.64 -1.19 7.25
C ILE A 96 0.57 -1.48 8.16
N GLU A 97 0.83 -0.53 9.06
CA GLU A 97 1.97 -0.57 9.97
C GLU A 97 1.59 -1.34 11.23
N GLN A 98 2.12 -2.54 11.39
CA GLN A 98 1.97 -3.30 12.62
C GLN A 98 2.94 -2.74 13.67
N ILE A 99 2.39 -2.11 14.72
CA ILE A 99 3.18 -1.46 15.78
C ILE A 99 3.26 -2.31 17.05
N ARG A 100 2.35 -3.26 17.22
CA ARG A 100 2.29 -4.18 18.35
C ARG A 100 1.85 -5.56 17.86
N THR A 101 2.29 -6.63 18.55
CA THR A 101 2.00 -8.02 18.18
C THR A 101 1.00 -8.72 19.09
N SER A 102 0.80 -8.25 20.32
CA SER A 102 -0.13 -8.87 21.27
C SER A 102 -0.76 -7.82 22.21
N PRO A 103 -2.05 -7.50 22.05
CA PRO A 103 -2.81 -7.78 20.83
C PRO A 103 -2.17 -7.10 19.62
N THR A 104 -2.47 -7.60 18.44
CA THR A 104 -1.98 -6.97 17.21
C THR A 104 -2.59 -5.58 17.04
N ILE A 105 -1.75 -4.53 16.88
CA ILE A 105 -2.23 -3.18 16.59
C ILE A 105 -1.67 -2.76 15.22
N ILE A 106 -2.58 -2.42 14.31
CA ILE A 106 -2.27 -1.98 12.94
C ILE A 106 -2.69 -0.52 12.78
N LEU A 107 -1.81 0.28 12.19
CA LEU A 107 -2.07 1.68 11.83
C LEU A 107 -2.16 1.84 10.32
N ASP A 108 -3.20 2.51 9.84
CA ASP A 108 -3.34 2.85 8.43
C ASP A 108 -3.89 4.28 8.23
N GLY A 109 -3.25 5.05 7.35
CA GLY A 109 -3.63 6.42 7.02
C GLY A 109 -4.54 6.57 5.81
N GLY A 110 -5.09 5.46 5.27
CA GLY A 110 -6.08 5.48 4.20
C GLY A 110 -7.33 6.27 4.60
N HIS A 111 -7.86 7.07 3.67
CA HIS A 111 -8.95 8.01 3.95
C HIS A 111 -9.93 8.19 2.79
N ASN A 112 -9.93 7.29 1.84
CA ASN A 112 -10.88 7.24 0.72
C ASN A 112 -11.28 5.78 0.43
N VAL A 113 -12.30 5.59 -0.37
CA VAL A 113 -12.90 4.28 -0.66
C VAL A 113 -11.87 3.28 -1.21
N ASN A 114 -11.07 3.68 -2.20
CA ASN A 114 -10.05 2.80 -2.78
C ASN A 114 -8.98 2.38 -1.76
N ALA A 115 -8.62 3.28 -0.83
CA ALA A 115 -7.70 2.95 0.26
C ALA A 115 -8.33 1.95 1.24
N ALA A 116 -9.63 2.09 1.55
CA ALA A 116 -10.36 1.13 2.38
C ALA A 116 -10.43 -0.26 1.72
N GLU A 117 -10.70 -0.33 0.42
CA GLU A 117 -10.69 -1.57 -0.36
C GLU A 117 -9.32 -2.26 -0.32
N SER A 118 -8.25 -1.49 -0.55
CA SER A 118 -6.87 -1.99 -0.51
C SER A 118 -6.47 -2.45 0.90
N LEU A 119 -6.88 -1.71 1.94
CA LEU A 119 -6.65 -2.04 3.34
C LEU A 119 -7.36 -3.34 3.71
N ARG A 120 -8.65 -3.44 3.39
CA ARG A 120 -9.46 -4.64 3.64
C ARG A 120 -8.83 -5.87 2.97
N ALA A 121 -8.56 -5.79 1.66
CA ALA A 121 -7.97 -6.89 0.92
C ALA A 121 -6.61 -7.33 1.51
N ALA A 122 -5.77 -6.37 1.92
CA ALA A 122 -4.47 -6.68 2.51
C ALA A 122 -4.59 -7.30 3.90
N ILE A 123 -5.57 -6.90 4.72
CA ILE A 123 -5.80 -7.53 6.03
C ILE A 123 -6.36 -8.95 5.84
N GLU A 124 -7.37 -9.14 5.00
CA GLU A 124 -7.94 -10.46 4.70
C GLU A 124 -6.89 -11.44 4.13
N GLU A 125 -5.92 -10.94 3.38
CA GLU A 125 -4.86 -11.76 2.78
C GLU A 125 -3.75 -12.17 3.78
N ASN A 126 -3.43 -11.31 4.76
CA ASN A 126 -2.21 -11.48 5.56
C ASN A 126 -2.47 -11.75 7.04
N TYR A 127 -3.71 -11.62 7.51
CA TYR A 127 -4.09 -11.80 8.91
C TYR A 127 -5.34 -12.67 9.02
N ASP A 128 -5.37 -13.53 10.02
CA ASP A 128 -6.54 -14.37 10.34
C ASP A 128 -7.18 -13.87 11.65
N PHE A 129 -7.83 -12.70 11.58
CA PHE A 129 -8.51 -12.12 12.73
C PHE A 129 -9.87 -12.77 12.94
N GLN A 130 -10.09 -13.31 14.16
CA GLN A 130 -11.40 -13.71 14.66
C GLN A 130 -12.17 -12.50 15.18
N GLN A 131 -11.43 -11.52 15.73
CA GLN A 131 -11.97 -10.26 16.23
C GLN A 131 -11.03 -9.12 15.86
N LEU A 132 -11.54 -8.14 15.14
CA LEU A 132 -10.82 -6.91 14.80
C LEU A 132 -11.67 -5.69 15.19
N VAL A 133 -11.18 -4.91 16.15
CA VAL A 133 -11.84 -3.67 16.59
C VAL A 133 -11.24 -2.49 15.86
N GLY A 134 -12.10 -1.68 15.20
CA GLY A 134 -11.69 -0.46 14.51
C GLY A 134 -11.69 0.74 15.46
N VAL A 135 -10.62 1.55 15.46
CA VAL A 135 -10.58 2.90 16.05
C VAL A 135 -10.48 3.89 14.90
N VAL A 136 -11.54 4.66 14.67
CA VAL A 136 -11.69 5.44 13.43
C VAL A 136 -11.89 6.92 13.73
N ALA A 137 -11.06 7.76 13.08
CA ALA A 137 -11.30 9.20 12.99
C ALA A 137 -11.04 9.70 11.57
N MET A 138 -12.00 10.40 11.00
CA MET A 138 -11.98 10.86 9.60
C MET A 138 -12.16 12.36 9.49
N MET A 139 -11.72 12.92 8.36
CA MET A 139 -11.99 14.31 8.03
C MET A 139 -13.39 14.45 7.45
N GLY A 140 -14.09 15.57 7.77
CA GLY A 140 -15.46 15.80 7.35
C GLY A 140 -15.70 15.99 5.84
N ASP A 141 -14.61 16.19 5.08
CA ASP A 141 -14.65 16.36 3.62
C ASP A 141 -14.52 15.04 2.83
N LYS A 142 -14.55 13.88 3.51
CA LYS A 142 -14.35 12.55 2.90
C LYS A 142 -15.68 11.80 2.71
N GLN A 143 -15.66 10.77 1.88
CA GLN A 143 -16.77 9.84 1.68
C GLN A 143 -16.82 8.82 2.85
N VAL A 144 -17.26 9.30 4.01
CA VAL A 144 -17.15 8.57 5.28
C VAL A 144 -18.01 7.31 5.28
N GLU A 145 -19.25 7.40 4.81
CA GLU A 145 -20.21 6.29 4.83
C GLU A 145 -19.74 5.15 3.91
N GLU A 146 -19.26 5.50 2.71
CA GLU A 146 -18.71 4.52 1.76
C GLU A 146 -17.41 3.89 2.27
N TYR A 147 -16.54 4.69 2.90
CA TYR A 147 -15.30 4.19 3.51
C TYR A 147 -15.60 3.18 4.60
N LEU A 148 -16.51 3.50 5.51
CA LEU A 148 -16.94 2.61 6.60
C LEU A 148 -17.64 1.37 6.06
N GLY A 149 -18.45 1.50 5.01
CA GLY A 149 -19.15 0.39 4.37
C GLY A 149 -18.20 -0.67 3.78
N VAL A 150 -17.04 -0.25 3.27
CA VAL A 150 -15.99 -1.19 2.82
C VAL A 150 -15.39 -1.98 3.98
N LEU A 151 -15.20 -1.33 5.13
CA LEU A 151 -14.59 -1.95 6.32
C LEU A 151 -15.58 -2.72 7.19
N GLU A 152 -16.89 -2.55 6.97
CA GLU A 152 -17.94 -3.16 7.80
C GLU A 152 -17.80 -4.69 7.96
N PRO A 153 -17.55 -5.46 6.88
CA PRO A 153 -17.41 -6.90 7.01
C PRO A 153 -16.15 -7.36 7.74
N LEU A 154 -15.14 -6.47 7.85
CA LEU A 154 -13.85 -6.78 8.47
C LEU A 154 -13.88 -6.53 9.99
N LEU A 155 -14.63 -5.53 10.45
CA LEU A 155 -14.59 -5.04 11.82
C LEU A 155 -15.71 -5.65 12.66
N SER A 156 -15.39 -6.26 13.79
CA SER A 156 -16.37 -6.75 14.75
C SER A 156 -17.05 -5.61 15.53
N HIS A 157 -16.30 -4.56 15.82
CA HIS A 157 -16.76 -3.36 16.54
C HIS A 157 -16.00 -2.13 16.05
N VAL A 158 -16.62 -0.96 16.18
CA VAL A 158 -16.01 0.33 15.79
C VAL A 158 -16.08 1.32 16.94
N ILE A 159 -14.96 1.90 17.31
CA ILE A 159 -14.87 3.03 18.23
C ILE A 159 -14.57 4.27 17.37
N VAL A 160 -15.52 5.18 17.33
CA VAL A 160 -15.33 6.47 16.65
C VAL A 160 -14.70 7.48 17.60
N THR A 161 -13.73 8.23 17.11
CA THR A 161 -12.90 9.13 17.90
C THR A 161 -12.51 10.38 17.11
N GLU A 162 -11.70 11.25 17.71
CA GLU A 162 -11.13 12.43 17.07
C GLU A 162 -9.60 12.38 17.12
N ASN A 163 -8.94 13.06 16.17
CA ASN A 163 -7.49 13.23 16.14
C ASN A 163 -7.09 14.66 16.52
N SER A 164 -5.78 14.93 16.54
CA SER A 164 -5.23 16.23 16.93
C SER A 164 -5.56 17.39 15.96
N TRP A 165 -6.02 17.07 14.74
CA TRP A 165 -6.34 18.11 13.75
C TRP A 165 -7.79 18.60 13.89
N ARG A 166 -8.05 19.27 15.02
CA ARG A 166 -9.38 19.68 15.49
C ARG A 166 -10.19 20.53 14.50
N ASP A 167 -9.52 21.32 13.64
CA ASP A 167 -10.21 22.17 12.66
C ASP A 167 -10.79 21.41 11.46
N ARG A 168 -10.39 20.16 11.25
CA ARG A 168 -10.77 19.36 10.08
C ARG A 168 -11.34 17.99 10.38
N VAL A 169 -11.06 17.46 11.56
CA VAL A 169 -11.61 16.17 11.97
C VAL A 169 -13.12 16.28 12.11
N MET A 170 -13.86 15.27 11.67
CA MET A 170 -15.29 15.17 11.94
C MET A 170 -15.49 14.94 13.44
N PRO A 171 -16.38 15.72 14.12
CA PRO A 171 -16.71 15.45 15.52
C PRO A 171 -17.15 13.99 15.71
N ALA A 172 -16.67 13.35 16.78
CA ALA A 172 -16.92 11.93 17.04
C ALA A 172 -18.41 11.59 17.08
N GLU A 173 -19.24 12.49 17.64
CA GLU A 173 -20.71 12.32 17.68
C GLU A 173 -21.37 12.36 16.30
N ASP A 174 -20.80 13.12 15.35
CA ASP A 174 -21.31 13.14 13.98
C ASP A 174 -20.83 11.91 13.20
N LEU A 175 -19.61 11.50 13.42
CA LEU A 175 -19.08 10.24 12.87
C LEU A 175 -19.85 9.04 13.38
N LYS A 176 -20.26 9.05 14.67
CA LYS A 176 -21.09 7.99 15.26
C LYS A 176 -22.41 7.82 14.53
N LYS A 177 -23.09 8.91 14.17
CA LYS A 177 -24.37 8.85 13.46
C LYS A 177 -24.24 8.15 12.09
N ILE A 178 -23.08 8.31 11.44
CA ILE A 178 -22.80 7.64 10.17
C ILE A 178 -22.45 6.17 10.44
N ALA A 179 -21.58 5.90 11.40
CA ALA A 179 -21.18 4.55 11.77
C ALA A 179 -22.36 3.71 12.25
N ASP A 180 -23.30 4.27 13.03
CA ASP A 180 -24.51 3.58 13.49
C ASP A 180 -25.39 3.10 12.31
N ARG A 181 -25.40 3.83 11.18
CA ARG A 181 -26.15 3.40 9.98
C ARG A 181 -25.45 2.25 9.26
N VAL A 182 -24.13 2.21 9.30
CA VAL A 182 -23.31 1.21 8.59
C VAL A 182 -23.19 -0.08 9.39
N PHE A 183 -22.85 0.02 10.68
CA PHE A 183 -22.54 -1.12 11.53
C PHE A 183 -23.70 -1.58 12.42
N GLY A 184 -24.70 -0.72 12.63
CA GLY A 184 -25.67 -0.88 13.71
C GLY A 184 -25.18 -0.29 15.03
N PRO A 185 -26.06 0.36 15.83
CA PRO A 185 -25.66 1.10 17.04
C PRO A 185 -25.03 0.21 18.13
N GLU A 186 -25.30 -1.09 18.12
CA GLU A 186 -24.74 -2.07 19.06
C GLU A 186 -23.27 -2.38 18.79
N ARG A 187 -22.77 -2.09 17.59
CA ARG A 187 -21.36 -2.29 17.18
C ARG A 187 -20.58 -0.99 17.18
N VAL A 188 -21.14 0.12 17.69
CA VAL A 188 -20.46 1.44 17.63
C VAL A 188 -20.40 2.09 18.99
N THR A 189 -19.19 2.43 19.40
CA THR A 189 -18.91 3.22 20.61
C THR A 189 -18.33 4.57 20.22
N CYS A 190 -18.70 5.64 20.95
CA CYS A 190 -18.13 6.98 20.75
C CYS A 190 -17.23 7.32 21.94
N ILE A 191 -15.95 7.53 21.65
CA ILE A 191 -14.95 7.95 22.62
C ILE A 191 -14.12 9.05 21.93
N PRO A 192 -14.38 10.34 22.20
CA PRO A 192 -13.74 11.44 21.50
C PRO A 192 -12.22 11.49 21.65
N GLU A 193 -11.69 11.08 22.80
CA GLU A 193 -10.24 11.13 23.06
C GLU A 193 -9.57 9.86 22.52
N LEU A 194 -8.67 10.03 21.54
CA LEU A 194 -7.98 8.94 20.85
C LEU A 194 -7.21 7.99 21.78
N PRO A 195 -6.52 8.46 22.85
CA PRO A 195 -5.86 7.56 23.81
C PRO A 195 -6.83 6.61 24.51
N ASP A 196 -7.99 7.12 24.90
CA ASP A 196 -9.02 6.34 25.58
C ASP A 196 -9.72 5.39 24.62
N ALA A 197 -9.95 5.81 23.38
CA ALA A 197 -10.49 4.97 22.32
C ALA A 197 -9.58 3.77 22.01
N ILE A 198 -8.27 3.99 21.90
CA ILE A 198 -7.30 2.91 21.69
C ILE A 198 -7.24 1.98 22.91
N GLN A 199 -7.26 2.54 24.12
CA GLN A 199 -7.24 1.72 25.33
C GLN A 199 -8.48 0.85 25.45
N GLU A 200 -9.65 1.40 25.11
CA GLU A 200 -10.91 0.63 25.11
C GLU A 200 -10.91 -0.46 24.03
N ALA A 201 -10.41 -0.17 22.84
CA ALA A 201 -10.26 -1.19 21.80
C ALA A 201 -9.36 -2.35 22.26
N VAL A 202 -8.25 -2.04 22.95
CA VAL A 202 -7.36 -3.06 23.53
C VAL A 202 -8.08 -3.85 24.60
N ASN A 203 -8.83 -3.19 25.50
CA ASN A 203 -9.60 -3.87 26.54
C ASN A 203 -10.63 -4.84 25.96
N MET A 204 -11.32 -4.44 24.86
CA MET A 204 -12.30 -5.30 24.19
C MET A 204 -11.66 -6.58 23.64
N VAL A 205 -10.52 -6.49 22.99
CA VAL A 205 -9.85 -7.65 22.38
C VAL A 205 -9.12 -8.51 23.43
N ASP A 206 -8.67 -7.93 24.55
CA ASP A 206 -8.05 -8.66 25.65
C ASP A 206 -9.11 -9.39 26.49
N ALA A 207 -10.33 -8.83 26.63
CA ALA A 207 -11.41 -9.43 27.41
C ALA A 207 -11.95 -10.74 26.79
N ASP A 208 -11.90 -10.82 25.45
CA ASP A 208 -12.39 -11.99 24.71
C ASP A 208 -11.28 -13.05 24.51
N ASP A 209 -10.04 -12.77 24.92
CA ASP A 209 -8.92 -13.72 24.88
C ASP A 209 -8.95 -14.71 26.07
N GLU A 210 -9.85 -15.68 26.01
CA GLU A 210 -9.98 -16.73 27.05
C GLU A 210 -8.69 -17.54 27.29
N LEU A 211 -7.79 -17.56 26.32
CA LEU A 211 -6.53 -18.32 26.38
C LEU A 211 -5.32 -17.47 26.76
N GLY A 212 -5.46 -16.13 26.83
CA GLY A 212 -4.37 -15.20 27.14
C GLY A 212 -3.23 -15.18 26.13
N VAL A 213 -3.49 -15.61 24.89
CA VAL A 213 -2.48 -15.75 23.82
C VAL A 213 -2.56 -14.62 22.79
N GLY A 214 -3.65 -13.81 22.79
CA GLY A 214 -3.88 -12.70 21.84
C GLY A 214 -3.96 -13.14 20.38
N TYR A 215 -4.12 -14.44 20.13
CA TYR A 215 -4.10 -14.99 18.77
C TYR A 215 -5.44 -14.75 18.06
N GLY A 216 -5.39 -14.13 16.90
CA GLY A 216 -6.60 -13.82 16.14
C GLY A 216 -7.35 -12.58 16.59
N HIS A 217 -6.81 -11.80 17.55
CA HIS A 217 -7.41 -10.57 18.04
C HIS A 217 -6.55 -9.36 17.69
N GLY A 218 -7.19 -8.27 17.23
CA GLY A 218 -6.48 -7.08 16.81
C GLY A 218 -7.26 -5.79 16.90
N VAL A 219 -6.52 -4.69 16.84
CA VAL A 219 -7.02 -3.33 16.77
C VAL A 219 -6.52 -2.68 15.48
N LEU A 220 -7.42 -2.10 14.72
CA LEU A 220 -7.12 -1.32 13.52
C LEU A 220 -7.39 0.16 13.79
N VAL A 221 -6.34 1.00 13.80
CA VAL A 221 -6.48 2.46 13.89
C VAL A 221 -6.36 3.04 12.50
N CYS A 222 -7.43 3.66 11.99
CA CYS A 222 -7.49 4.12 10.61
C CYS A 222 -8.39 5.35 10.37
N GLY A 223 -8.56 5.72 9.10
CA GLY A 223 -9.45 6.77 8.62
C GLY A 223 -8.75 8.08 8.25
N SER A 224 -7.54 8.33 8.70
CA SER A 224 -6.72 9.45 8.25
C SER A 224 -5.25 9.33 8.66
N PHE A 225 -4.37 10.04 7.95
CA PHE A 225 -2.96 10.13 8.35
C PHE A 225 -2.73 10.77 9.72
N PRO A 226 -3.42 11.87 10.10
CA PRO A 226 -3.31 12.41 11.45
C PRO A 226 -3.67 11.39 12.52
N THR A 227 -4.75 10.60 12.33
CA THR A 227 -5.15 9.55 13.27
C THR A 227 -4.06 8.49 13.44
N ALA A 228 -3.54 7.96 12.33
CA ALA A 228 -2.45 6.99 12.37
C ALA A 228 -1.16 7.58 12.99
N GLY A 229 -0.86 8.85 12.69
CA GLY A 229 0.29 9.56 13.24
C GLY A 229 0.21 9.79 14.74
N ASP A 230 -0.94 10.27 15.24
CA ASP A 230 -1.18 10.49 16.66
C ASP A 230 -1.12 9.16 17.44
N ALA A 231 -1.78 8.12 16.92
CA ALA A 231 -1.75 6.79 17.51
C ALA A 231 -0.32 6.24 17.57
N ARG A 232 0.45 6.41 16.51
CA ARG A 232 1.85 5.97 16.44
C ARG A 232 2.70 6.63 17.52
N LEU A 233 2.60 7.97 17.64
CA LEU A 233 3.34 8.71 18.67
C LEU A 233 2.98 8.24 20.08
N MET A 234 1.68 8.05 20.38
CA MET A 234 1.22 7.58 21.70
C MET A 234 1.70 6.17 22.03
N LEU A 235 1.68 5.27 21.04
CA LEU A 235 2.09 3.89 21.24
C LEU A 235 3.62 3.77 21.36
N GLU A 236 4.38 4.54 20.58
CA GLU A 236 5.85 4.60 20.70
C GLU A 236 6.30 5.20 22.05
N GLU A 237 5.63 6.24 22.54
CA GLU A 237 5.93 6.82 23.86
C GLU A 237 5.70 5.82 25.02
N LYS A 238 4.69 4.95 24.90
CA LYS A 238 4.46 3.87 25.88
C LYS A 238 5.55 2.79 25.82
N ILE A 239 6.11 2.54 24.63
CA ILE A 239 7.18 1.55 24.42
C ILE A 239 8.54 2.14 24.79
N ASN A 240 8.77 3.41 24.52
CA ASN A 240 10.01 4.13 24.81
C ASN A 240 9.73 5.47 25.55
N PRO A 241 9.73 5.49 26.89
CA PRO A 241 9.47 6.68 27.69
C PRO A 241 10.43 7.86 27.43
N ASP A 242 11.60 7.62 26.86
CA ASP A 242 12.58 8.67 26.53
C ASP A 242 12.16 9.52 25.31
N LEU A 243 11.13 9.08 24.57
CA LEU A 243 10.53 9.89 23.49
C LEU A 243 9.63 11.04 23.97
N LYS A 244 9.41 11.21 25.29
CA LYS A 244 8.57 12.26 25.88
C LYS A 244 9.14 13.70 25.74
N LYS A 245 10.33 13.85 25.21
CA LYS A 245 10.89 15.22 24.99
C LYS A 245 10.20 15.89 23.78
N PRO A 246 9.71 17.13 23.92
CA PRO A 246 9.09 17.86 22.83
C PRO A 246 9.99 17.87 21.58
N LYS A 247 9.40 17.69 20.40
CA LYS A 247 10.14 17.67 19.13
C LYS A 247 11.04 18.91 18.92
N ALA A 248 10.63 20.07 19.50
CA ALA A 248 11.39 21.30 19.53
C ALA A 248 12.70 21.18 20.33
N GLU A 249 12.72 20.42 21.44
CA GLU A 249 13.95 20.23 22.23
C GLU A 249 14.93 19.25 21.55
N ARG A 250 14.45 18.27 20.80
CA ARG A 250 15.31 17.35 20.01
C ARG A 250 16.01 18.11 18.89
N VAL A 251 15.27 18.93 18.13
CA VAL A 251 15.85 19.73 17.05
C VAL A 251 16.84 20.78 17.58
N PHE A 252 16.59 21.33 18.79
CA PHE A 252 17.51 22.27 19.42
C PHE A 252 18.78 21.60 19.96
N GLN A 253 18.69 20.36 20.45
CA GLN A 253 19.83 19.63 20.96
C GLN A 253 20.75 19.11 19.84
N GLU A 254 20.16 18.68 18.70
CA GLU A 254 20.92 18.36 17.49
C GLU A 254 21.55 19.59 16.81
N ALA A 255 20.93 20.78 16.99
CA ALA A 255 21.44 22.04 16.45
C ALA A 255 22.49 22.71 17.35
N VAL A 256 22.52 22.38 18.66
CA VAL A 256 23.45 23.00 19.64
C VAL A 256 24.72 22.18 19.82
N ASP A 257 24.74 20.89 19.46
CA ASP A 257 25.95 20.06 19.41
C ASP A 257 26.21 19.54 17.97
N PRO A 258 26.56 20.41 17.02
CA PRO A 258 27.17 19.92 15.81
C PRO A 258 28.57 19.46 16.19
N GLU A 259 28.87 18.16 16.11
CA GLU A 259 30.25 17.73 16.10
C GLU A 259 31.04 18.63 15.14
N PRO A 260 32.20 19.15 15.55
CA PRO A 260 32.97 20.01 14.67
C PRO A 260 33.35 19.20 13.44
N ARG A 261 32.75 19.52 12.30
CA ARG A 261 33.19 19.00 11.01
C ARG A 261 34.68 19.30 10.93
N LYS A 262 35.49 18.26 10.94
CA LYS A 262 36.89 18.37 10.57
C LYS A 262 36.93 19.10 9.24
N LYS A 263 37.59 20.26 9.22
CA LYS A 263 37.87 20.97 7.98
C LYS A 263 38.61 19.98 7.09
N GLN A 264 37.91 19.41 6.14
CA GLN A 264 38.51 18.91 4.94
C GLN A 264 38.94 20.15 4.17
N ASP A 265 40.22 20.16 3.83
CA ASP A 265 40.82 21.23 3.07
C ASP A 265 39.91 21.60 1.90
N GLU A 266 39.62 22.91 1.79
CA GLU A 266 39.04 23.53 0.63
C GLU A 266 39.93 23.26 -0.59
N ALA A 267 39.74 22.12 -1.22
CA ALA A 267 40.13 21.95 -2.60
C ALA A 267 38.95 22.53 -3.40
N ASP A 268 39.24 23.61 -4.09
CA ASP A 268 38.36 24.22 -5.08
C ASP A 268 37.78 23.12 -5.97
N VAL A 269 36.53 22.75 -5.74
CA VAL A 269 35.75 21.96 -6.69
C VAL A 269 35.09 23.00 -7.61
N ASP A 270 35.80 23.30 -8.68
CA ASP A 270 35.20 23.95 -9.84
C ASP A 270 34.00 23.15 -10.29
N PHE A 271 32.81 23.69 -10.05
CA PHE A 271 31.55 23.22 -10.62
C PHE A 271 31.48 23.69 -12.08
N GLU A 272 32.45 23.29 -12.90
CA GLU A 272 32.31 23.34 -14.34
C GLU A 272 31.87 21.96 -14.83
N SER A 273 30.56 21.87 -15.10
CA SER A 273 29.89 21.08 -16.15
C SER A 273 30.57 19.77 -16.58
N ASP A 274 30.46 18.71 -15.79
CA ASP A 274 30.40 17.36 -16.32
C ASP A 274 28.93 16.93 -16.55
N ALA A 275 28.16 17.81 -17.19
CA ALA A 275 26.98 17.34 -17.91
C ALA A 275 27.50 16.54 -19.09
N ASN A 276 27.31 15.21 -19.03
CA ASN A 276 27.58 14.35 -20.17
C ASN A 276 26.83 14.92 -21.38
N PRO A 277 27.52 15.46 -22.41
CA PRO A 277 26.84 16.10 -23.53
C PRO A 277 26.05 15.13 -24.43
N ASP A 278 26.15 13.83 -24.14
CA ASP A 278 25.48 12.77 -24.90
C ASP A 278 24.22 12.25 -24.17
N PHE A 279 23.83 12.82 -23.02
CA PHE A 279 22.58 12.45 -22.35
C PHE A 279 21.39 13.16 -23.03
N ASN A 280 20.85 12.51 -24.06
CA ASN A 280 19.63 12.95 -24.71
C ASN A 280 18.46 12.09 -24.19
N ILE A 281 17.59 12.70 -23.39
CA ILE A 281 16.36 12.09 -22.87
C ILE A 281 15.44 11.54 -23.99
N ASN A 282 15.69 11.97 -25.24
CA ASN A 282 14.95 11.52 -26.41
C ASN A 282 15.52 10.25 -27.08
N ASP A 283 16.65 9.71 -26.60
CA ASP A 283 17.20 8.44 -27.07
C ASP A 283 16.50 7.19 -26.52
N PHE A 284 15.54 7.37 -25.61
CA PHE A 284 14.54 6.34 -25.31
C PHE A 284 13.46 6.32 -26.39
N GLY A 285 13.92 6.13 -27.64
CA GLY A 285 13.06 5.84 -28.78
C GLY A 285 12.24 4.60 -28.47
N SER A 286 10.94 4.67 -28.82
CA SER A 286 10.01 3.56 -28.82
C SER A 286 10.71 2.26 -29.24
N VAL A 287 10.97 1.37 -28.28
CA VAL A 287 11.21 -0.03 -28.57
C VAL A 287 9.85 -0.60 -28.93
N GLY A 288 9.52 -0.51 -30.22
CA GLY A 288 8.45 -1.31 -30.79
C GLY A 288 8.84 -2.77 -30.65
N PRO A 289 7.88 -3.69 -30.59
CA PRO A 289 8.20 -5.11 -30.60
C PRO A 289 9.06 -5.40 -31.82
N ASP A 290 10.21 -6.02 -31.59
CA ASP A 290 11.10 -6.49 -32.64
C ASP A 290 10.40 -7.65 -33.37
N ASP A 291 9.80 -7.36 -34.54
CA ASP A 291 9.14 -8.34 -35.39
C ASP A 291 10.12 -9.38 -35.99
N SER A 292 11.41 -9.33 -35.62
CA SER A 292 12.43 -10.23 -36.17
C SER A 292 12.58 -11.57 -35.42
N VAL A 293 11.87 -11.81 -34.33
CA VAL A 293 11.95 -13.06 -33.54
C VAL A 293 10.84 -14.07 -33.88
N LEU A 294 9.92 -13.73 -34.79
CA LEU A 294 8.82 -14.63 -35.19
C LEU A 294 9.00 -15.32 -36.57
N ALA A 295 10.22 -15.33 -37.10
CA ALA A 295 10.47 -15.84 -38.47
C ALA A 295 11.14 -17.23 -38.54
N ASP A 296 11.39 -17.94 -37.42
CA ASP A 296 11.90 -19.30 -37.42
C ASP A 296 11.19 -20.17 -36.35
N ALA A 297 9.88 -20.33 -36.50
CA ALA A 297 9.18 -21.49 -35.92
C ALA A 297 8.64 -22.31 -37.10
N ASP A 298 9.27 -23.45 -37.28
CA ASP A 298 9.02 -24.46 -38.31
C ASP A 298 7.53 -24.70 -38.56
N ALA A 299 7.14 -24.44 -39.78
CA ALA A 299 5.87 -24.85 -40.37
C ALA A 299 5.95 -26.31 -40.85
N ASP A 300 6.16 -27.22 -39.90
CA ASP A 300 6.02 -28.69 -40.17
C ASP A 300 5.60 -29.36 -38.86
N GLU A 301 4.30 -29.47 -38.65
CA GLU A 301 3.57 -30.48 -37.86
C GLU A 301 2.19 -29.95 -37.41
N MET A 302 1.29 -29.65 -38.33
CA MET A 302 -0.15 -29.56 -38.04
C MET A 302 -0.98 -29.90 -39.28
N ASP A 303 -0.79 -31.11 -39.80
CA ASP A 303 -1.70 -31.70 -40.77
C ASP A 303 -1.97 -33.15 -40.32
N GLU A 304 -2.88 -33.31 -39.34
CA GLU A 304 -3.65 -34.54 -39.04
C GLU A 304 -4.49 -34.33 -37.78
N ALA A 305 -5.62 -33.66 -37.88
CA ALA A 305 -6.81 -33.85 -37.03
C ALA A 305 -7.95 -32.89 -37.40
N ALA A 306 -8.42 -33.00 -38.63
CA ALA A 306 -9.69 -32.39 -39.04
C ALA A 306 -10.49 -33.46 -39.77
N ASP A 307 -11.09 -34.37 -39.04
CA ASP A 307 -12.30 -35.08 -39.48
C ASP A 307 -12.94 -35.77 -38.28
N ALA A 308 -14.07 -35.29 -37.85
CA ALA A 308 -15.17 -35.92 -37.14
C ALA A 308 -15.86 -34.95 -36.16
N ASN A 309 -16.84 -34.21 -36.61
CA ASN A 309 -18.16 -34.13 -36.00
C ASN A 309 -19.08 -33.19 -36.78
N GLU A 310 -19.87 -33.78 -37.64
CA GLU A 310 -21.11 -33.18 -38.16
C GLU A 310 -22.21 -33.22 -37.11
N PRO A 311 -23.16 -32.24 -37.14
CA PRO A 311 -24.20 -32.08 -36.13
C PRO A 311 -25.42 -32.95 -36.49
N ALA A 312 -25.99 -33.62 -35.53
CA ALA A 312 -27.28 -34.29 -35.63
C ALA A 312 -28.41 -33.33 -35.22
N ASP A 313 -29.38 -33.26 -36.12
CA ASP A 313 -30.56 -32.42 -36.16
C ASP A 313 -31.55 -32.59 -35.00
N ALA A 314 -32.32 -31.52 -34.86
CA ALA A 314 -33.53 -31.37 -34.08
C ALA A 314 -34.65 -32.31 -34.49
N GLU A 315 -35.47 -32.78 -33.54
CA GLU A 315 -36.94 -32.93 -33.70
C GLU A 315 -37.66 -32.89 -32.34
N THR A 316 -38.46 -31.89 -32.23
CA THR A 316 -39.85 -31.75 -31.73
C THR A 316 -40.55 -32.92 -31.04
N ALA A 317 -41.24 -32.62 -29.96
CA ALA A 317 -42.67 -32.85 -29.64
C ALA A 317 -42.88 -32.79 -28.14
N SER A 318 -43.64 -31.81 -27.61
CA SER A 318 -45.07 -31.68 -27.42
C SER A 318 -45.64 -32.54 -26.28
N GLU A 319 -46.26 -31.83 -25.34
CA GLU A 319 -47.50 -32.17 -24.60
C GLU A 319 -47.46 -33.30 -23.53
N ASN A 320 -47.72 -32.96 -22.30
CA ASN A 320 -49.00 -33.12 -21.58
C ASN A 320 -48.83 -33.01 -20.06
N GLU A 321 -49.50 -32.04 -19.49
CA GLU A 321 -50.59 -32.05 -18.51
C GLU A 321 -50.58 -33.10 -17.35
N THR A 322 -50.86 -32.53 -16.20
CA THR A 322 -51.67 -33.00 -15.07
C THR A 322 -51.06 -34.00 -14.08
N LYS A 323 -50.72 -33.57 -12.93
CA LYS A 323 -51.45 -33.63 -11.66
C LYS A 323 -50.71 -32.95 -10.53
#